data_386c2faaae4b6440628f67b4e349aaa6
#
_entry.id   386c2faaae4b6440628f67b4e349aaa6
#
_cell.length_a   1.000
_cell.length_b   1.000
_cell.length_c   1.000
_cell.angle_alpha   90.00
_cell.angle_beta   90.00
_cell.angle_gamma   90.00
#
_symmetry.space_group_name_H-M   'P 1'
#
loop_
_entity.id
_entity.type
_entity.pdbx_description
1 polymer ?
#
loop_
_entity_poly.entity_id
_entity_poly.type
_entity_poly.pdbx_seq_one_letter_code
_entity_poly.pdbx_strand_id
1 'polypeptide(L)'
;MKKIAVDAMGGDYAPQAIVEGVNQALADFSDIEIQLYGDESKIKQYLTATERVSIIHTDEKIDSDDEPTKAIRKKKNASMVLAAKAVKDGESDAVLSAGNTGALLAAGFFIVGRIKNIDRPGLMSTLPTIDGKGFDMLDLGANAENTAHHLHQYAILGSFYAKNVRGIANPRIGLLNNGTESSKGDPLRKEAYDLLAADESLNFVGNVEARDLMDGVADVVVTDGFTGNAVLKAIEGTAMGIMGLLKNAIVGGGLRAKLGAFLLKDNLRGLKKQLNYSDVGGAVLFGVKAPVVKTHGSSDAKAVYSTLRQIRTMLETDVVAQTAREFSGE
;
A
#
# COMPACT_ATOMS: atom_id res chain seq x y z
N MET A 1 -5.96 -21.11 10.09
CA MET A 1 -5.35 -19.88 10.62
C MET A 1 -4.52 -19.29 9.52
N LYS A 2 -4.60 -17.97 9.29
CA LYS A 2 -3.89 -17.28 8.20
C LYS A 2 -2.49 -16.93 8.66
N LYS A 3 -1.47 -17.29 7.87
CA LYS A 3 -0.07 -17.06 8.23
C LYS A 3 0.49 -15.87 7.46
N ILE A 4 1.10 -14.92 8.18
CA ILE A 4 1.68 -13.72 7.59
C ILE A 4 3.18 -13.69 7.87
N ALA A 5 3.99 -13.69 6.80
CA ALA A 5 5.44 -13.50 6.88
C ALA A 5 5.75 -12.00 7.02
N VAL A 6 6.50 -11.63 8.04
CA VAL A 6 6.84 -10.23 8.34
C VAL A 6 8.34 -10.05 8.34
N ASP A 7 8.85 -9.18 7.46
CA ASP A 7 10.21 -8.69 7.49
C ASP A 7 10.39 -7.78 8.71
N ALA A 8 10.97 -8.33 9.78
CA ALA A 8 11.14 -7.61 11.04
C ALA A 8 12.29 -6.59 11.01
N MET A 9 13.15 -6.62 9.99
CA MET A 9 14.36 -5.77 9.92
C MET A 9 14.23 -4.64 8.91
N GLY A 10 13.11 -4.54 8.19
CA GLY A 10 12.84 -3.48 7.24
C GLY A 10 12.22 -2.24 7.90
N GLY A 11 12.70 -1.05 7.50
CA GLY A 11 12.19 0.24 7.98
C GLY A 11 13.10 0.95 8.99
N ASP A 12 12.82 2.25 9.20
CA ASP A 12 13.68 3.16 9.97
C ASP A 12 13.64 2.85 11.48
N TYR A 13 12.53 2.29 11.95
CA TYR A 13 12.30 1.94 13.36
C TYR A 13 12.26 0.43 13.60
N ALA A 14 12.81 -0.35 12.65
CA ALA A 14 12.91 -1.81 12.81
C ALA A 14 14.00 -2.18 13.82
N PRO A 15 13.81 -3.26 14.61
CA PRO A 15 12.62 -4.11 14.62
C PRO A 15 11.50 -3.61 15.54
N GLN A 16 11.74 -2.57 16.36
CA GLN A 16 10.84 -2.15 17.44
C GLN A 16 9.41 -1.91 16.95
N ALA A 17 9.21 -0.97 16.02
CA ALA A 17 7.88 -0.61 15.54
C ALA A 17 7.16 -1.79 14.87
N ILE A 18 7.92 -2.65 14.16
CA ILE A 18 7.36 -3.83 13.51
C ILE A 18 6.83 -4.82 14.55
N VAL A 19 7.64 -5.14 15.56
CA VAL A 19 7.30 -6.13 16.59
C VAL A 19 6.18 -5.61 17.50
N GLU A 20 6.20 -4.32 17.88
CA GLU A 20 5.13 -3.72 18.67
C GLU A 20 3.78 -3.74 17.92
N GLY A 21 3.78 -3.48 16.60
CA GLY A 21 2.58 -3.59 15.77
C GLY A 21 2.08 -5.03 15.65
N VAL A 22 2.99 -5.99 15.56
CA VAL A 22 2.66 -7.44 15.60
C VAL A 22 2.04 -7.84 16.94
N ASN A 23 2.59 -7.40 18.07
CA ASN A 23 1.99 -7.67 19.39
C ASN A 23 0.54 -7.17 19.47
N GLN A 24 0.27 -5.94 18.97
CA GLN A 24 -1.08 -5.39 18.95
C GLN A 24 -2.02 -6.23 18.06
N ALA A 25 -1.55 -6.62 16.86
CA ALA A 25 -2.35 -7.42 15.95
C ALA A 25 -2.68 -8.82 16.53
N LEU A 26 -1.72 -9.47 17.18
CA LEU A 26 -1.94 -10.78 17.81
C LEU A 26 -2.85 -10.70 19.04
N ALA A 27 -2.89 -9.56 19.74
CA ALA A 27 -3.82 -9.34 20.84
C ALA A 27 -5.28 -9.19 20.34
N ASP A 28 -5.48 -8.52 19.20
CA ASP A 28 -6.82 -8.20 18.70
C ASP A 28 -7.38 -9.29 17.75
N PHE A 29 -6.51 -9.98 17.00
CA PHE A 29 -6.93 -10.95 15.98
C PHE A 29 -6.54 -12.37 16.38
N SER A 30 -7.53 -13.24 16.58
CA SER A 30 -7.31 -14.65 16.99
C SER A 30 -7.09 -15.61 15.82
N ASP A 31 -7.32 -15.18 14.59
CA ASP A 31 -7.33 -16.00 13.37
C ASP A 31 -6.06 -15.87 12.52
N ILE A 32 -5.07 -15.08 12.98
CA ILE A 32 -3.77 -14.91 12.32
C ILE A 32 -2.63 -15.54 13.11
N GLU A 33 -1.61 -15.98 12.39
CA GLU A 33 -0.30 -16.42 12.88
C GLU A 33 0.79 -15.60 12.18
N ILE A 34 1.82 -15.19 12.89
CA ILE A 34 2.89 -14.33 12.37
C ILE A 34 4.22 -15.06 12.38
N GLN A 35 4.93 -15.01 11.27
CA GLN A 35 6.32 -15.44 11.15
C GLN A 35 7.22 -14.21 11.02
N LEU A 36 8.02 -13.92 12.04
CA LEU A 36 8.96 -12.79 12.09
C LEU A 36 10.33 -13.22 11.55
N TYR A 37 10.76 -12.62 10.47
CA TYR A 37 12.06 -12.88 9.84
C TYR A 37 13.05 -11.79 10.23
N GLY A 38 14.18 -12.15 10.89
CA GLY A 38 15.20 -11.20 11.29
C GLY A 38 16.06 -11.65 12.47
N ASP A 39 16.82 -10.73 13.02
CA ASP A 39 17.70 -10.96 14.19
C ASP A 39 16.87 -11.30 15.44
N GLU A 40 16.89 -12.56 15.82
CA GLU A 40 16.12 -13.10 16.94
C GLU A 40 16.40 -12.34 18.24
N SER A 41 17.66 -11.97 18.48
CA SER A 41 18.07 -11.29 19.70
C SER A 41 17.45 -9.89 19.82
N LYS A 42 17.34 -9.17 18.69
CA LYS A 42 16.73 -7.85 18.62
C LYS A 42 15.20 -7.93 18.66
N ILE A 43 14.61 -8.92 17.97
CA ILE A 43 13.15 -9.14 17.96
C ILE A 43 12.65 -9.43 19.37
N LYS A 44 13.33 -10.33 20.10
CA LYS A 44 12.96 -10.73 21.49
C LYS A 44 12.93 -9.58 22.48
N GLN A 45 13.62 -8.47 22.22
CA GLN A 45 13.60 -7.29 23.10
C GLN A 45 12.24 -6.59 23.13
N TYR A 46 11.44 -6.75 22.08
CA TYR A 46 10.15 -6.06 21.90
C TYR A 46 8.96 -7.03 21.81
N LEU A 47 9.22 -8.33 21.61
CA LEU A 47 8.17 -9.32 21.45
C LEU A 47 7.59 -9.71 22.82
N THR A 48 6.30 -9.43 22.99
CA THR A 48 5.54 -9.80 24.19
C THR A 48 4.55 -10.93 23.94
N ALA A 49 4.12 -11.13 22.70
CA ALA A 49 3.28 -12.26 22.32
C ALA A 49 4.05 -13.58 22.44
N THR A 50 3.40 -14.61 23.03
CA THR A 50 3.99 -15.94 23.25
C THR A 50 3.33 -17.02 22.40
N GLU A 51 2.16 -16.71 21.83
CA GLU A 51 1.37 -17.63 21.02
C GLU A 51 1.17 -17.09 19.61
N ARG A 52 1.00 -17.97 18.64
CA ARG A 52 0.73 -17.65 17.23
C ARG A 52 1.81 -16.76 16.59
N VAL A 53 3.03 -16.82 17.11
CA VAL A 53 4.20 -16.13 16.59
C VAL A 53 5.40 -17.05 16.59
N SER A 54 6.17 -17.03 15.52
CA SER A 54 7.45 -17.71 15.39
C SER A 54 8.52 -16.77 14.87
N ILE A 55 9.77 -16.99 15.24
CA ILE A 55 10.91 -16.21 14.76
C ILE A 55 11.76 -17.10 13.88
N ILE A 56 12.01 -16.65 12.67
CA ILE A 56 12.96 -17.25 11.73
C ILE A 56 14.19 -16.36 11.71
N HIS A 57 15.25 -16.83 12.36
CA HIS A 57 16.47 -16.07 12.55
C HIS A 57 17.22 -15.83 11.25
N THR A 58 17.65 -14.60 11.06
CA THR A 58 18.66 -14.20 10.05
C THR A 58 19.31 -12.87 10.45
N ASP A 59 20.61 -12.76 10.19
CA ASP A 59 21.39 -11.53 10.40
C ASP A 59 21.41 -10.65 9.16
N GLU A 60 21.01 -11.18 7.99
CA GLU A 60 21.08 -10.49 6.72
C GLU A 60 19.81 -9.66 6.48
N LYS A 61 19.97 -8.41 6.06
CA LYS A 61 18.88 -7.53 5.65
C LYS A 61 19.19 -6.81 4.32
N ILE A 62 18.17 -6.29 3.69
CA ILE A 62 18.28 -5.38 2.56
C ILE A 62 18.24 -3.95 3.11
N ASP A 63 19.25 -3.16 2.80
CA ASP A 63 19.36 -1.76 3.21
C ASP A 63 18.60 -0.84 2.23
N SER A 64 18.31 0.39 2.65
CA SER A 64 17.51 1.35 1.86
C SER A 64 18.18 1.80 0.57
N ASP A 65 19.52 1.79 0.54
CA ASP A 65 20.39 2.18 -0.58
C ASP A 65 20.82 1.00 -1.47
N ASP A 66 20.46 -0.23 -1.12
CA ASP A 66 20.70 -1.39 -1.95
C ASP A 66 19.97 -1.28 -3.31
N GLU A 67 20.65 -1.66 -4.38
CA GLU A 67 20.03 -1.78 -5.70
C GLU A 67 19.03 -2.96 -5.69
N PRO A 68 17.71 -2.70 -5.94
CA PRO A 68 16.62 -3.63 -5.65
C PRO A 68 16.80 -5.04 -6.22
N THR A 69 16.93 -5.13 -7.54
CA THR A 69 16.99 -6.42 -8.25
C THR A 69 18.24 -7.21 -7.90
N LYS A 70 19.36 -6.51 -7.69
CA LYS A 70 20.62 -7.10 -7.31
C LYS A 70 20.61 -7.58 -5.85
N ALA A 71 19.96 -6.81 -4.97
CA ALA A 71 19.84 -7.17 -3.56
C ALA A 71 19.09 -8.49 -3.39
N ILE A 72 17.91 -8.67 -4.00
CA ILE A 72 17.15 -9.93 -3.89
C ILE A 72 17.85 -11.14 -4.49
N ARG A 73 18.75 -10.94 -5.46
CA ARG A 73 19.53 -12.01 -6.07
C ARG A 73 20.74 -12.42 -5.24
N LYS A 74 21.40 -11.45 -4.60
CA LYS A 74 22.65 -11.67 -3.83
C LYS A 74 22.38 -11.97 -2.36
N LYS A 75 21.51 -11.20 -1.70
CA LYS A 75 21.17 -11.33 -0.27
C LYS A 75 20.04 -12.35 -0.08
N LYS A 76 20.33 -13.62 -0.38
CA LYS A 76 19.32 -14.70 -0.39
C LYS A 76 18.76 -15.04 0.98
N ASN A 77 19.48 -14.70 2.04
CA ASN A 77 19.08 -14.92 3.41
C ASN A 77 18.55 -13.64 4.07
N ALA A 78 18.43 -12.53 3.33
CA ALA A 78 17.85 -11.31 3.89
C ALA A 78 16.41 -11.55 4.35
N SER A 79 16.04 -10.95 5.48
CA SER A 79 14.73 -11.11 6.13
C SER A 79 13.57 -10.94 5.15
N MET A 80 13.58 -9.90 4.31
CA MET A 80 12.58 -9.67 3.26
C MET A 80 12.53 -10.81 2.22
N VAL A 81 13.69 -11.34 1.82
CA VAL A 81 13.77 -12.40 0.81
C VAL A 81 13.25 -13.72 1.38
N LEU A 82 13.61 -14.05 2.63
CA LEU A 82 13.10 -15.23 3.31
C LEU A 82 11.59 -15.16 3.51
N ALA A 83 11.06 -14.01 3.95
CA ALA A 83 9.62 -13.79 4.08
C ALA A 83 8.87 -13.97 2.75
N ALA A 84 9.40 -13.44 1.64
CA ALA A 84 8.81 -13.63 0.31
C ALA A 84 8.90 -15.10 -0.17
N LYS A 85 9.97 -15.83 0.17
CA LYS A 85 10.11 -17.26 -0.13
C LYS A 85 9.09 -18.09 0.63
N ALA A 86 8.87 -17.82 1.91
CA ALA A 86 7.84 -18.52 2.69
C ALA A 86 6.46 -18.43 2.05
N VAL A 87 6.12 -17.27 1.46
CA VAL A 87 4.88 -17.10 0.69
C VAL A 87 4.90 -17.94 -0.59
N LYS A 88 6.01 -17.91 -1.35
CA LYS A 88 6.15 -18.72 -2.56
C LYS A 88 5.99 -20.22 -2.28
N ASP A 89 6.57 -20.69 -1.18
CA ASP A 89 6.64 -22.11 -0.81
C ASP A 89 5.34 -22.58 -0.09
N GLY A 90 4.38 -21.67 0.14
CA GLY A 90 3.09 -21.96 0.78
C GLY A 90 3.17 -22.12 2.30
N GLU A 91 4.27 -21.67 2.90
CA GLU A 91 4.47 -21.65 4.35
C GLU A 91 3.78 -20.45 5.01
N SER A 92 3.55 -19.38 4.24
CA SER A 92 2.80 -18.19 4.61
C SER A 92 1.85 -17.76 3.50
N ASP A 93 0.76 -17.07 3.86
CA ASP A 93 -0.29 -16.62 2.94
C ASP A 93 -0.04 -15.20 2.41
N ALA A 94 0.77 -14.41 3.10
CA ALA A 94 1.07 -13.02 2.73
C ALA A 94 2.43 -12.58 3.26
N VAL A 95 3.00 -11.52 2.67
CA VAL A 95 4.23 -10.88 3.15
C VAL A 95 4.04 -9.40 3.43
N LEU A 96 4.63 -8.92 4.54
CA LEU A 96 4.70 -7.52 4.94
C LEU A 96 6.16 -7.09 5.12
N SER A 97 6.52 -5.93 4.58
CA SER A 97 7.80 -5.28 4.86
C SER A 97 7.68 -3.76 4.89
N ALA A 98 8.44 -3.12 5.77
CA ALA A 98 8.68 -1.68 5.78
C ALA A 98 10.00 -1.28 5.10
N GLY A 99 10.75 -2.25 4.58
CA GLY A 99 12.09 -2.06 3.99
C GLY A 99 12.08 -1.37 2.62
N ASN A 100 13.16 -1.58 1.86
CA ASN A 100 13.36 -1.01 0.52
C ASN A 100 12.20 -1.38 -0.43
N THR A 101 11.47 -0.37 -0.91
CA THR A 101 10.27 -0.55 -1.74
C THR A 101 10.59 -1.30 -3.03
N GLY A 102 11.63 -0.88 -3.75
CA GLY A 102 12.02 -1.53 -5.00
C GLY A 102 12.40 -3.00 -4.80
N ALA A 103 13.08 -3.34 -3.70
CA ALA A 103 13.44 -4.72 -3.38
C ALA A 103 12.19 -5.57 -3.05
N LEU A 104 11.22 -5.02 -2.30
CA LEU A 104 9.97 -5.73 -2.03
C LEU A 104 9.14 -5.94 -3.30
N LEU A 105 9.05 -4.94 -4.18
CA LEU A 105 8.39 -5.08 -5.48
C LEU A 105 9.08 -6.16 -6.32
N ALA A 106 10.41 -6.13 -6.38
CA ALA A 106 11.19 -7.16 -7.09
C ALA A 106 11.00 -8.55 -6.48
N ALA A 107 10.92 -8.68 -5.14
CA ALA A 107 10.62 -9.94 -4.47
C ALA A 107 9.20 -10.42 -4.80
N GLY A 108 8.21 -9.54 -4.81
CA GLY A 108 6.84 -9.84 -5.24
C GLY A 108 6.80 -10.37 -6.69
N PHE A 109 7.52 -9.71 -7.61
CA PHE A 109 7.59 -10.11 -9.01
C PHE A 109 8.31 -11.44 -9.24
N PHE A 110 9.50 -11.60 -8.66
CA PHE A 110 10.42 -12.68 -9.05
C PHE A 110 10.36 -13.86 -8.08
N ILE A 111 9.93 -13.67 -6.85
CA ILE A 111 9.84 -14.75 -5.85
C ILE A 111 8.39 -15.21 -5.70
N VAL A 112 7.46 -14.34 -5.30
CA VAL A 112 6.04 -14.68 -5.13
C VAL A 112 5.40 -15.02 -6.48
N GLY A 113 5.68 -14.22 -7.50
CA GLY A 113 5.24 -14.44 -8.88
C GLY A 113 3.91 -13.77 -9.21
N ARG A 114 3.68 -13.54 -10.52
CA ARG A 114 2.50 -12.87 -11.05
C ARG A 114 1.32 -13.82 -11.18
N ILE A 115 0.11 -13.31 -11.04
CA ILE A 115 -1.12 -13.97 -11.50
C ILE A 115 -1.03 -14.16 -13.02
N LYS A 116 -1.51 -15.32 -13.53
CA LYS A 116 -1.54 -15.59 -14.97
C LYS A 116 -2.39 -14.53 -15.68
N ASN A 117 -1.96 -14.11 -16.86
CA ASN A 117 -2.58 -13.09 -17.71
C ASN A 117 -2.55 -11.65 -17.13
N ILE A 118 -1.90 -11.42 -16.00
CA ILE A 118 -1.56 -10.06 -15.57
C ILE A 118 -0.14 -9.73 -16.05
N ASP A 119 -0.03 -8.74 -16.93
CA ASP A 119 1.24 -8.39 -17.55
C ASP A 119 2.18 -7.68 -16.59
N ARG A 120 1.65 -6.70 -15.85
CA ARG A 120 2.38 -5.86 -14.90
C ARG A 120 1.60 -5.70 -13.61
N PRO A 121 2.00 -6.32 -12.49
CA PRO A 121 1.49 -5.96 -11.17
C PRO A 121 1.71 -4.48 -10.89
N GLY A 122 0.73 -3.82 -10.28
CA GLY A 122 0.78 -2.40 -9.91
C GLY A 122 0.87 -2.21 -8.41
N LEU A 123 1.55 -1.15 -7.98
CA LEU A 123 1.55 -0.73 -6.57
C LEU A 123 0.33 0.15 -6.32
N MET A 124 -0.51 -0.27 -5.39
CA MET A 124 -1.75 0.40 -5.03
C MET A 124 -1.71 0.88 -3.59
N SER A 125 -2.24 2.05 -3.32
CA SER A 125 -2.53 2.52 -1.96
C SER A 125 -3.86 3.26 -1.91
N THR A 126 -4.53 3.20 -0.77
CA THR A 126 -5.70 4.03 -0.50
C THR A 126 -5.23 5.40 -0.01
N LEU A 127 -5.55 6.45 -0.77
CA LEU A 127 -5.22 7.84 -0.45
C LEU A 127 -6.43 8.55 0.18
N PRO A 128 -6.20 9.60 1.00
CA PRO A 128 -7.29 10.27 1.72
C PRO A 128 -8.15 11.12 0.79
N THR A 129 -9.43 11.23 1.15
CA THR A 129 -10.38 12.23 0.62
C THR A 129 -10.88 13.14 1.73
N ILE A 130 -11.43 14.30 1.38
CA ILE A 130 -11.97 15.26 2.33
C ILE A 130 -13.13 14.64 3.14
N ASP A 131 -13.93 13.77 2.55
CA ASP A 131 -15.03 13.07 3.22
C ASP A 131 -14.56 11.87 4.08
N GLY A 132 -13.26 11.56 4.08
CA GLY A 132 -12.64 10.50 4.88
C GLY A 132 -12.82 9.08 4.35
N LYS A 133 -13.47 8.88 3.20
CA LYS A 133 -13.64 7.53 2.62
C LYS A 133 -12.40 7.02 1.92
N GLY A 134 -11.59 7.93 1.36
CA GLY A 134 -10.41 7.61 0.56
C GLY A 134 -10.73 7.09 -0.84
N PHE A 135 -9.71 7.02 -1.68
CA PHE A 135 -9.75 6.39 -3.01
C PHE A 135 -8.49 5.55 -3.21
N ASP A 136 -8.60 4.48 -4.00
CA ASP A 136 -7.47 3.64 -4.34
C ASP A 136 -6.78 4.16 -5.60
N MET A 137 -5.46 4.22 -5.62
CA MET A 137 -4.71 4.68 -6.80
C MET A 137 -3.70 3.63 -7.24
N LEU A 138 -3.71 3.29 -8.53
CA LEU A 138 -2.79 2.40 -9.24
C LEU A 138 -2.32 3.07 -10.54
N ASP A 139 -1.06 2.99 -10.93
CA ASP A 139 0.12 2.45 -10.29
C ASP A 139 0.87 3.57 -9.55
N LEU A 140 1.33 3.30 -8.36
CA LEU A 140 2.06 4.27 -7.53
C LEU A 140 3.60 4.11 -7.62
N GLY A 141 4.08 3.49 -8.70
CA GLY A 141 5.51 3.42 -8.98
C GLY A 141 6.13 2.02 -9.05
N ALA A 142 5.33 0.98 -9.27
CA ALA A 142 5.87 -0.35 -9.58
C ALA A 142 6.44 -0.40 -11.00
N ASN A 143 5.85 0.35 -11.94
CA ASN A 143 6.25 0.36 -13.35
C ASN A 143 6.33 1.80 -13.86
N ALA A 144 7.53 2.23 -14.28
CA ALA A 144 7.72 3.58 -14.82
C ALA A 144 7.02 3.79 -16.17
N GLU A 145 6.96 2.74 -16.99
CA GLU A 145 6.32 2.76 -18.30
C GLU A 145 5.18 1.75 -18.37
N ASN A 146 4.05 2.19 -18.90
CA ASN A 146 2.83 1.40 -19.02
C ASN A 146 2.26 1.50 -20.44
N THR A 147 1.47 0.52 -20.83
CA THR A 147 0.60 0.54 -22.00
C THR A 147 -0.85 0.79 -21.59
N ALA A 148 -1.72 1.12 -22.52
CA ALA A 148 -3.15 1.28 -22.26
C ALA A 148 -3.78 0.01 -21.69
N HIS A 149 -3.34 -1.16 -22.15
CA HIS A 149 -3.76 -2.46 -21.62
C HIS A 149 -3.37 -2.64 -20.13
N HIS A 150 -2.19 -2.17 -19.71
CA HIS A 150 -1.82 -2.19 -18.29
C HIS A 150 -2.76 -1.33 -17.44
N LEU A 151 -3.13 -0.12 -17.92
CA LEU A 151 -4.06 0.76 -17.20
C LEU A 151 -5.45 0.11 -17.10
N HIS A 152 -5.91 -0.56 -18.16
CA HIS A 152 -7.15 -1.32 -18.14
C HIS A 152 -7.09 -2.47 -17.12
N GLN A 153 -5.99 -3.25 -17.10
CA GLN A 153 -5.80 -4.28 -16.06
C GLN A 153 -5.80 -3.68 -14.64
N TYR A 154 -5.21 -2.50 -14.44
CA TYR A 154 -5.24 -1.81 -13.15
C TYR A 154 -6.64 -1.39 -12.72
N ALA A 155 -7.50 -1.02 -13.66
CA ALA A 155 -8.90 -0.71 -13.38
C ALA A 155 -9.65 -1.94 -12.85
N ILE A 156 -9.46 -3.09 -13.48
CA ILE A 156 -10.03 -4.37 -13.03
C ILE A 156 -9.50 -4.71 -11.63
N LEU A 157 -8.17 -4.69 -11.43
CA LEU A 157 -7.53 -4.97 -10.15
C LEU A 157 -8.07 -4.05 -9.04
N GLY A 158 -8.10 -2.73 -9.28
CA GLY A 158 -8.61 -1.74 -8.33
C GLY A 158 -10.10 -1.95 -8.03
N SER A 159 -10.91 -2.28 -9.03
CA SER A 159 -12.33 -2.62 -8.86
C SER A 159 -12.53 -3.81 -7.94
N PHE A 160 -11.74 -4.88 -8.11
CA PHE A 160 -11.79 -6.06 -7.23
C PHE A 160 -11.41 -5.71 -5.79
N TYR A 161 -10.36 -4.93 -5.60
CA TYR A 161 -9.96 -4.49 -4.27
C TYR A 161 -11.02 -3.61 -3.60
N ALA A 162 -11.54 -2.62 -4.31
CA ALA A 162 -12.57 -1.74 -3.79
C ALA A 162 -13.85 -2.50 -3.41
N LYS A 163 -14.26 -3.49 -4.23
CA LYS A 163 -15.41 -4.35 -3.93
C LYS A 163 -15.17 -5.24 -2.72
N ASN A 164 -14.08 -6.01 -2.71
CA ASN A 164 -13.90 -7.11 -1.76
C ASN A 164 -13.24 -6.69 -0.45
N VAL A 165 -12.37 -5.67 -0.47
CA VAL A 165 -11.63 -5.22 0.71
C VAL A 165 -12.26 -3.97 1.32
N ARG A 166 -12.73 -3.02 0.48
CA ARG A 166 -13.35 -1.78 0.96
C ARG A 166 -14.86 -1.84 1.03
N GLY A 167 -15.50 -2.88 0.48
CA GLY A 167 -16.96 -3.07 0.53
C GLY A 167 -17.75 -2.12 -0.39
N ILE A 168 -17.15 -1.55 -1.42
CA ILE A 168 -17.80 -0.65 -2.38
C ILE A 168 -18.42 -1.48 -3.50
N ALA A 169 -19.74 -1.66 -3.47
CA ALA A 169 -20.44 -2.59 -4.38
C ALA A 169 -20.24 -2.27 -5.88
N ASN A 170 -20.22 -1.00 -6.25
CA ASN A 170 -20.02 -0.55 -7.65
C ASN A 170 -19.01 0.60 -7.70
N PRO A 171 -17.69 0.32 -7.56
CA PRO A 171 -16.68 1.34 -7.46
C PRO A 171 -16.56 2.16 -8.75
N ARG A 172 -16.52 3.48 -8.61
CA ARG A 172 -16.30 4.42 -9.71
C ARG A 172 -14.83 4.41 -10.10
N ILE A 173 -14.55 4.15 -11.37
CA ILE A 173 -13.19 4.06 -11.90
C ILE A 173 -12.89 5.32 -12.70
N GLY A 174 -11.88 6.09 -12.32
CA GLY A 174 -11.40 7.28 -13.03
C GLY A 174 -10.03 7.05 -13.68
N LEU A 175 -9.81 7.63 -14.85
CA LEU A 175 -8.50 7.69 -15.50
C LEU A 175 -7.84 9.03 -15.20
N LEU A 176 -6.68 9.03 -14.53
CA LEU A 176 -5.95 10.26 -14.25
C LEU A 176 -5.46 10.93 -15.52
N ASN A 177 -5.87 12.18 -15.71
CA ASN A 177 -5.59 12.94 -16.93
C ASN A 177 -5.38 14.43 -16.63
N ASN A 178 -5.05 15.21 -17.67
CA ASN A 178 -4.84 16.67 -17.62
C ASN A 178 -6.10 17.48 -17.98
N GLY A 179 -7.26 16.86 -18.06
CA GLY A 179 -8.57 17.42 -18.32
C GLY A 179 -9.63 16.34 -18.33
N THR A 180 -10.89 16.70 -18.15
CA THR A 180 -12.02 15.76 -17.98
C THR A 180 -12.63 15.29 -19.31
N GLU A 181 -12.38 16.02 -20.42
CA GLU A 181 -12.92 15.66 -21.72
C GLU A 181 -12.29 14.38 -22.28
N SER A 182 -13.05 13.55 -22.98
CA SER A 182 -12.60 12.26 -23.54
C SER A 182 -11.43 12.39 -24.54
N SER A 183 -11.30 13.56 -25.17
CA SER A 183 -10.22 13.85 -26.14
C SER A 183 -8.90 14.27 -25.53
N LYS A 184 -8.84 14.48 -24.21
CA LYS A 184 -7.64 14.94 -23.50
C LYS A 184 -6.60 13.83 -23.29
N GLY A 185 -5.40 14.27 -22.97
CA GLY A 185 -4.27 13.39 -22.64
C GLY A 185 -3.36 13.08 -23.82
N ASP A 186 -2.29 12.40 -23.48
CA ASP A 186 -1.32 11.82 -24.41
C ASP A 186 -1.88 10.56 -25.09
N PRO A 187 -1.14 9.96 -26.05
CA PRO A 187 -1.60 8.76 -26.75
C PRO A 187 -1.96 7.60 -25.81
N LEU A 188 -1.16 7.40 -24.74
CA LEU A 188 -1.42 6.35 -23.74
C LEU A 188 -2.80 6.52 -23.09
N ARG A 189 -3.13 7.75 -22.66
CA ARG A 189 -4.38 8.04 -21.96
C ARG A 189 -5.60 7.98 -22.87
N LYS A 190 -5.47 8.39 -24.13
CA LYS A 190 -6.55 8.28 -25.11
C LYS A 190 -6.88 6.83 -25.40
N GLU A 191 -5.88 5.99 -25.65
CA GLU A 191 -6.06 4.56 -25.87
C GLU A 191 -6.63 3.87 -24.62
N ALA A 192 -6.14 4.21 -23.43
CA ALA A 192 -6.66 3.68 -22.17
C ALA A 192 -8.12 4.11 -21.93
N TYR A 193 -8.48 5.36 -22.26
CA TYR A 193 -9.86 5.83 -22.18
C TYR A 193 -10.81 4.96 -23.01
N ASP A 194 -10.43 4.68 -24.26
CA ASP A 194 -11.26 3.88 -25.17
C ASP A 194 -11.43 2.45 -24.64
N LEU A 195 -10.37 1.81 -24.11
CA LEU A 195 -10.45 0.49 -23.51
C LEU A 195 -11.34 0.47 -22.26
N LEU A 196 -11.19 1.45 -21.37
CA LEU A 196 -11.99 1.55 -20.15
C LEU A 196 -13.46 1.84 -20.42
N ALA A 197 -13.75 2.69 -21.40
CA ALA A 197 -15.12 3.03 -21.82
C ALA A 197 -15.84 1.87 -22.52
N ALA A 198 -15.10 0.98 -23.18
CA ALA A 198 -15.64 -0.19 -23.84
C ALA A 198 -15.92 -1.37 -22.90
N ASP A 199 -15.36 -1.38 -21.69
CA ASP A 199 -15.51 -2.44 -20.71
C ASP A 199 -16.77 -2.23 -19.85
N GLU A 200 -17.86 -2.91 -20.20
CA GLU A 200 -19.15 -2.83 -19.49
C GLU A 200 -19.11 -3.41 -18.06
N SER A 201 -18.05 -4.15 -17.70
CA SER A 201 -17.87 -4.70 -16.33
C SER A 201 -17.39 -3.65 -15.34
N LEU A 202 -16.87 -2.51 -15.84
CA LEU A 202 -16.34 -1.41 -15.06
C LEU A 202 -17.34 -0.24 -14.98
N ASN A 203 -17.49 0.35 -13.80
CA ASN A 203 -18.20 1.62 -13.65
C ASN A 203 -17.23 2.78 -13.95
N PHE A 204 -16.84 2.91 -15.22
CA PHE A 204 -15.92 3.95 -15.67
C PHE A 204 -16.60 5.31 -15.69
N VAL A 205 -16.07 6.28 -14.94
CA VAL A 205 -16.61 7.65 -14.83
C VAL A 205 -15.87 8.67 -15.70
N GLY A 206 -14.91 8.22 -16.52
CA GLY A 206 -14.15 9.08 -17.42
C GLY A 206 -12.82 9.56 -16.85
N ASN A 207 -12.29 10.62 -17.44
CA ASN A 207 -11.07 11.28 -17.00
C ASN A 207 -11.28 12.05 -15.69
N VAL A 208 -10.28 12.04 -14.81
CA VAL A 208 -10.24 12.80 -13.56
C VAL A 208 -8.94 13.61 -13.48
N GLU A 209 -9.01 14.82 -12.94
CA GLU A 209 -7.83 15.68 -12.78
C GLU A 209 -7.21 15.50 -11.38
N ALA A 210 -5.90 15.67 -11.30
CA ALA A 210 -5.16 15.49 -10.03
C ALA A 210 -5.62 16.45 -8.92
N ARG A 211 -6.12 17.64 -9.26
CA ARG A 211 -6.63 18.63 -8.29
C ARG A 211 -7.92 18.18 -7.58
N ASP A 212 -8.73 17.33 -8.25
CA ASP A 212 -10.05 16.93 -7.77
C ASP A 212 -10.03 15.58 -7.01
N LEU A 213 -8.87 14.92 -6.93
CA LEU A 213 -8.73 13.60 -6.32
C LEU A 213 -9.21 13.56 -4.86
N MET A 214 -8.87 14.59 -4.08
CA MET A 214 -9.27 14.65 -2.68
C MET A 214 -10.76 14.93 -2.47
N ASP A 215 -11.49 15.35 -3.50
CA ASP A 215 -12.95 15.54 -3.46
C ASP A 215 -13.72 14.22 -3.65
N GLY A 216 -13.01 13.10 -3.88
CA GLY A 216 -13.64 11.78 -4.02
C GLY A 216 -14.40 11.61 -5.32
N VAL A 217 -13.85 12.14 -6.43
CA VAL A 217 -14.44 12.06 -7.79
C VAL A 217 -14.52 10.63 -8.32
N ALA A 218 -13.67 9.74 -7.84
CA ALA A 218 -13.67 8.31 -8.14
C ALA A 218 -13.28 7.51 -6.89
N ASP A 219 -13.61 6.22 -6.87
CA ASP A 219 -13.25 5.30 -5.78
C ASP A 219 -11.93 4.57 -6.09
N VAL A 220 -11.64 4.43 -7.38
CA VAL A 220 -10.37 3.91 -7.92
C VAL A 220 -9.90 4.84 -9.02
N VAL A 221 -8.62 5.23 -8.98
CA VAL A 221 -7.98 6.07 -10.00
C VAL A 221 -6.81 5.33 -10.61
N VAL A 222 -6.82 5.18 -11.93
CA VAL A 222 -5.76 4.50 -12.66
C VAL A 222 -4.84 5.46 -13.39
N THR A 223 -3.55 5.15 -13.39
CA THR A 223 -2.52 5.93 -14.06
C THR A 223 -1.27 5.07 -14.30
N ASP A 224 -0.31 5.56 -15.07
CA ASP A 224 1.04 4.98 -15.13
C ASP A 224 1.80 5.24 -13.83
N GLY A 225 2.78 4.36 -13.52
CA GLY A 225 3.47 4.43 -12.24
C GLY A 225 4.39 5.64 -12.07
N PHE A 226 4.88 6.25 -13.18
CA PHE A 226 5.65 7.48 -13.10
C PHE A 226 4.77 8.65 -12.61
N THR A 227 3.64 8.83 -13.27
CA THR A 227 2.66 9.88 -12.91
C THR A 227 2.06 9.62 -11.53
N GLY A 228 1.67 8.37 -11.23
CA GLY A 228 1.09 8.03 -9.93
C GLY A 228 2.03 8.27 -8.77
N ASN A 229 3.31 7.90 -8.90
CA ASN A 229 4.30 8.19 -7.86
C ASN A 229 4.55 9.70 -7.70
N ALA A 230 4.58 10.45 -8.80
CA ALA A 230 4.74 11.92 -8.75
C ALA A 230 3.56 12.57 -8.02
N VAL A 231 2.32 12.17 -8.32
CA VAL A 231 1.11 12.68 -7.67
C VAL A 231 1.09 12.30 -6.19
N LEU A 232 1.40 11.04 -5.84
CA LEU A 232 1.52 10.60 -4.45
C LEU A 232 2.51 11.46 -3.67
N LYS A 233 3.72 11.67 -4.21
CA LYS A 233 4.76 12.48 -3.56
C LYS A 233 4.39 13.95 -3.46
N ALA A 234 3.63 14.49 -4.42
CA ALA A 234 3.10 15.84 -4.37
C ALA A 234 2.05 15.98 -3.25
N ILE A 235 1.12 15.04 -3.12
CA ILE A 235 0.11 15.02 -2.04
C ILE A 235 0.80 14.91 -0.68
N GLU A 236 1.72 13.94 -0.50
CA GLU A 236 2.49 13.76 0.73
C GLU A 236 3.26 15.02 1.12
N GLY A 237 4.03 15.57 0.17
CA GLY A 237 4.87 16.74 0.40
C GLY A 237 4.05 17.99 0.73
N THR A 238 2.93 18.20 0.04
CA THR A 238 2.01 19.31 0.29
C THR A 238 1.37 19.21 1.67
N ALA A 239 0.87 18.03 2.04
CA ALA A 239 0.28 17.79 3.36
C ALA A 239 1.29 18.07 4.50
N MET A 240 2.52 17.52 4.36
CA MET A 240 3.60 17.81 5.34
C MET A 240 3.98 19.27 5.39
N GLY A 241 4.07 19.95 4.24
CA GLY A 241 4.38 21.38 4.14
C GLY A 241 3.33 22.24 4.84
N ILE A 242 2.05 22.01 4.57
CA ILE A 242 0.94 22.74 5.21
C ILE A 242 0.95 22.52 6.73
N MET A 243 1.13 21.28 7.20
CA MET A 243 1.22 20.99 8.63
C MET A 243 2.44 21.64 9.29
N GLY A 244 3.57 21.72 8.57
CA GLY A 244 4.77 22.44 9.01
C GLY A 244 4.54 23.94 9.15
N LEU A 245 3.93 24.57 8.14
CA LEU A 245 3.57 26.00 8.18
C LEU A 245 2.60 26.31 9.33
N LEU A 246 1.58 25.47 9.53
CA LEU A 246 0.63 25.62 10.63
C LEU A 246 1.33 25.53 12.00
N LYS A 247 2.20 24.53 12.18
CA LYS A 247 3.01 24.40 13.39
C LYS A 247 3.87 25.63 13.65
N ASN A 248 4.56 26.14 12.63
CA ASN A 248 5.42 27.34 12.74
C ASN A 248 4.60 28.58 13.07
N ALA A 249 3.42 28.77 12.47
CA ALA A 249 2.52 29.88 12.78
C ALA A 249 2.05 29.84 14.24
N ILE A 250 1.72 28.65 14.77
CA ILE A 250 1.31 28.47 16.17
C ILE A 250 2.47 28.76 17.12
N VAL A 251 3.66 28.21 16.85
CA VAL A 251 4.83 28.35 17.72
C VAL A 251 5.35 29.79 17.70
N GLY A 252 5.40 30.44 16.53
CA GLY A 252 5.87 31.80 16.34
C GLY A 252 4.86 32.88 16.74
N GLY A 253 3.58 32.57 16.84
CA GLY A 253 2.48 33.52 17.12
C GLY A 253 2.29 33.90 18.61
N GLY A 254 3.23 33.49 19.49
CA GLY A 254 3.21 33.83 20.91
C GLY A 254 2.09 33.18 21.71
N LEU A 255 1.78 33.76 22.89
CA LEU A 255 0.83 33.17 23.84
C LEU A 255 -0.61 33.03 23.27
N ARG A 256 -1.05 34.02 22.47
CA ARG A 256 -2.39 34.05 21.89
C ARG A 256 -2.57 32.89 20.90
N ALA A 257 -1.59 32.65 20.02
CA ALA A 257 -1.65 31.56 19.05
C ALA A 257 -1.61 30.18 19.73
N LYS A 258 -0.78 30.04 20.79
CA LYS A 258 -0.71 28.81 21.59
C LYS A 258 -2.02 28.53 22.31
N LEU A 259 -2.68 29.54 22.88
CA LEU A 259 -3.97 29.40 23.52
C LEU A 259 -5.07 29.02 22.50
N GLY A 260 -5.09 29.69 21.34
CA GLY A 260 -5.99 29.32 20.23
C GLY A 260 -5.78 27.88 19.76
N ALA A 261 -4.54 27.45 19.58
CA ALA A 261 -4.22 26.07 19.19
C ALA A 261 -4.59 25.04 20.27
N PHE A 262 -4.51 25.41 21.55
CA PHE A 262 -4.97 24.57 22.67
C PHE A 262 -6.48 24.38 22.61
N LEU A 263 -7.25 25.43 22.37
CA LEU A 263 -8.72 25.38 22.23
C LEU A 263 -9.15 24.53 20.99
N LEU A 264 -8.38 24.57 19.92
CA LEU A 264 -8.62 23.83 18.68
C LEU A 264 -7.92 22.46 18.62
N LYS A 265 -7.34 21.99 19.72
CA LYS A 265 -6.48 20.79 19.75
C LYS A 265 -7.14 19.55 19.13
N ASP A 266 -8.40 19.30 19.44
CA ASP A 266 -9.10 18.12 18.95
C ASP A 266 -9.48 18.26 17.47
N ASN A 267 -9.83 19.45 17.01
CA ASN A 267 -10.04 19.74 15.59
C ASN A 267 -8.75 19.55 14.78
N LEU A 268 -7.62 20.07 15.28
CA LEU A 268 -6.31 19.90 14.63
C LEU A 268 -5.84 18.44 14.62
N ARG A 269 -6.15 17.67 15.67
CA ARG A 269 -5.92 16.23 15.70
C ARG A 269 -6.79 15.50 14.69
N GLY A 270 -8.06 15.88 14.56
CA GLY A 270 -8.98 15.35 13.55
C GLY A 270 -8.44 15.57 12.14
N LEU A 271 -8.02 16.80 11.83
CA LEU A 271 -7.42 17.15 10.54
C LEU A 271 -6.16 16.32 10.25
N LYS A 272 -5.24 16.20 11.23
CA LYS A 272 -4.04 15.38 11.09
C LYS A 272 -4.39 13.91 10.82
N LYS A 273 -5.39 13.36 11.53
CA LYS A 273 -5.85 11.98 11.34
C LYS A 273 -6.45 11.78 9.95
N GLN A 274 -7.22 12.73 9.45
CA GLN A 274 -7.84 12.67 8.12
C GLN A 274 -6.81 12.72 6.98
N LEU A 275 -5.72 13.47 7.15
CA LEU A 275 -4.61 13.53 6.19
C LEU A 275 -3.60 12.37 6.34
N ASN A 276 -3.71 11.59 7.41
CA ASN A 276 -2.79 10.47 7.65
C ASN A 276 -3.31 9.17 7.06
N TYR A 277 -2.89 8.86 5.85
CA TYR A 277 -3.25 7.61 5.16
C TYR A 277 -2.61 6.35 5.77
N SER A 278 -1.59 6.47 6.64
CA SER A 278 -0.96 5.32 7.32
C SER A 278 -1.95 4.55 8.22
N ASP A 279 -3.04 5.17 8.64
CA ASP A 279 -4.08 4.51 9.44
C ASP A 279 -4.98 3.58 8.59
N VAL A 280 -4.95 3.70 7.27
CA VAL A 280 -5.75 2.86 6.35
C VAL A 280 -5.06 1.53 6.08
N GLY A 281 -3.75 1.52 6.01
CA GLY A 281 -2.92 0.33 5.74
C GLY A 281 -1.67 0.67 4.94
N GLY A 282 -1.05 -0.35 4.35
CA GLY A 282 0.11 -0.23 3.48
C GLY A 282 -0.25 -0.18 1.99
N ALA A 283 0.77 0.06 1.16
CA ALA A 283 0.65 -0.09 -0.28
C ALA A 283 0.73 -1.57 -0.69
N VAL A 284 -0.18 -2.02 -1.51
CA VAL A 284 -0.28 -3.42 -1.97
C VAL A 284 0.31 -3.54 -3.36
N LEU A 285 1.25 -4.46 -3.56
CA LEU A 285 1.60 -4.92 -4.91
C LEU A 285 0.49 -5.86 -5.38
N PHE A 286 -0.40 -5.37 -6.21
CA PHE A 286 -1.57 -6.12 -6.67
C PHE A 286 -1.33 -6.70 -8.07
N GLY A 287 -1.81 -7.94 -8.29
CA GLY A 287 -1.52 -8.70 -9.51
C GLY A 287 -0.46 -9.79 -9.32
N VAL A 288 -0.04 -10.06 -8.08
CA VAL A 288 0.83 -11.18 -7.68
C VAL A 288 0.03 -12.28 -6.97
N LYS A 289 0.58 -13.49 -6.89
CA LYS A 289 -0.12 -14.72 -6.44
C LYS A 289 -0.50 -14.73 -4.96
N ALA A 290 0.00 -13.80 -4.16
CA ALA A 290 -0.35 -13.63 -2.75
C ALA A 290 -0.17 -12.14 -2.37
N PRO A 291 -0.82 -11.65 -1.29
CA PRO A 291 -0.62 -10.29 -0.83
C PRO A 291 0.85 -9.97 -0.49
N VAL A 292 1.41 -8.99 -1.18
CA VAL A 292 2.72 -8.39 -0.91
C VAL A 292 2.47 -6.95 -0.52
N VAL A 293 2.67 -6.61 0.75
CA VAL A 293 2.24 -5.33 1.28
C VAL A 293 3.42 -4.55 1.86
N LYS A 294 3.54 -3.31 1.40
CA LYS A 294 4.57 -2.36 1.80
C LYS A 294 3.99 -1.36 2.79
N THR A 295 4.48 -1.32 4.02
CA THR A 295 4.26 -0.17 4.88
C THR A 295 5.39 0.86 4.74
N HIS A 296 5.17 2.12 5.09
CA HIS A 296 6.17 3.19 4.91
C HIS A 296 7.42 2.92 5.76
N GLY A 297 8.61 3.33 5.28
CA GLY A 297 9.86 3.14 6.03
C GLY A 297 9.85 3.76 7.44
N SER A 298 9.19 4.90 7.60
CA SER A 298 9.02 5.59 8.87
C SER A 298 7.76 5.19 9.66
N SER A 299 7.15 4.02 9.35
CA SER A 299 5.96 3.53 10.04
C SER A 299 6.21 3.27 11.52
N ASP A 300 5.27 3.70 12.34
CA ASP A 300 5.16 3.34 13.75
C ASP A 300 4.39 2.02 13.94
N ALA A 301 4.28 1.57 15.17
CA ALA A 301 3.58 0.34 15.53
C ALA A 301 2.10 0.35 15.06
N LYS A 302 1.44 1.51 15.11
CA LYS A 302 0.04 1.65 14.67
C LYS A 302 -0.10 1.44 13.17
N ALA A 303 0.80 1.98 12.36
CA ALA A 303 0.80 1.78 10.91
C ALA A 303 1.03 0.30 10.54
N VAL A 304 1.94 -0.38 11.25
CA VAL A 304 2.16 -1.83 11.09
C VAL A 304 0.90 -2.62 11.45
N TYR A 305 0.28 -2.33 12.58
CA TYR A 305 -0.99 -2.93 12.99
C TYR A 305 -2.08 -2.73 11.92
N SER A 306 -2.23 -1.51 11.40
CA SER A 306 -3.23 -1.21 10.35
C SER A 306 -2.96 -1.99 9.07
N THR A 307 -1.68 -2.17 8.71
CA THR A 307 -1.28 -2.97 7.55
C THR A 307 -1.57 -4.46 7.78
N LEU A 308 -1.33 -5.00 8.96
CA LEU A 308 -1.69 -6.39 9.31
C LEU A 308 -3.21 -6.61 9.27
N ARG A 309 -4.01 -5.65 9.74
CA ARG A 309 -5.47 -5.67 9.62
C ARG A 309 -5.91 -5.70 8.15
N GLN A 310 -5.30 -4.87 7.29
CA GLN A 310 -5.56 -4.86 5.85
C GLN A 310 -5.24 -6.22 5.22
N ILE A 311 -4.06 -6.78 5.49
CA ILE A 311 -3.67 -8.12 5.00
C ILE A 311 -4.66 -9.18 5.45
N ARG A 312 -5.07 -9.16 6.73
CA ARG A 312 -6.08 -10.07 7.27
C ARG A 312 -7.37 -9.99 6.46
N THR A 313 -7.89 -8.78 6.18
CA THR A 313 -9.08 -8.57 5.36
C THR A 313 -8.89 -9.10 3.93
N MET A 314 -7.74 -8.86 3.30
CA MET A 314 -7.43 -9.39 1.97
C MET A 314 -7.44 -10.93 1.94
N LEU A 315 -6.94 -11.57 2.99
CA LEU A 315 -6.94 -13.03 3.11
C LEU A 315 -8.33 -13.60 3.47
N GLU A 316 -9.15 -12.85 4.24
CA GLU A 316 -10.54 -13.24 4.55
C GLU A 316 -11.43 -13.21 3.31
N THR A 317 -11.28 -12.18 2.49
CA THR A 317 -12.07 -12.01 1.28
C THR A 317 -11.53 -12.80 0.09
N ASP A 318 -10.37 -13.44 0.23
CA ASP A 318 -9.71 -14.20 -0.84
C ASP A 318 -9.55 -13.40 -2.16
N VAL A 319 -9.33 -12.08 -2.03
CA VAL A 319 -9.32 -11.14 -3.15
C VAL A 319 -8.31 -11.51 -4.24
N VAL A 320 -7.17 -12.10 -3.88
CA VAL A 320 -6.13 -12.51 -4.84
C VAL A 320 -6.60 -13.69 -5.68
N ALA A 321 -7.22 -14.72 -5.07
CA ALA A 321 -7.72 -15.86 -5.83
C ALA A 321 -8.96 -15.50 -6.66
N GLN A 322 -9.83 -14.61 -6.17
CA GLN A 322 -10.94 -14.07 -6.97
C GLN A 322 -10.41 -13.33 -8.22
N THR A 323 -9.39 -12.47 -8.03
CA THR A 323 -8.73 -11.80 -9.14
C THR A 323 -8.10 -12.79 -10.13
N ALA A 324 -7.45 -13.84 -9.61
CA ALA A 324 -6.84 -14.86 -10.49
C ALA A 324 -7.88 -15.61 -11.34
N ARG A 325 -9.05 -15.93 -10.80
CA ARG A 325 -10.17 -16.52 -11.56
C ARG A 325 -10.67 -15.60 -12.66
N GLU A 326 -10.88 -14.33 -12.38
CA GLU A 326 -11.29 -13.33 -13.37
C GLU A 326 -10.31 -13.26 -14.56
N PHE A 327 -9.02 -13.16 -14.27
CA PHE A 327 -8.00 -13.10 -15.33
C PHE A 327 -7.74 -14.45 -16.04
N SER A 328 -8.16 -15.58 -15.47
CA SER A 328 -8.07 -16.90 -16.14
C SER A 328 -9.25 -17.17 -17.06
N GLY A 329 -10.35 -16.44 -16.92
CA GLY A 329 -11.61 -16.69 -17.65
C GLY A 329 -12.36 -17.92 -17.13
N GLU A 330 -12.13 -18.31 -15.87
CA GLU A 330 -12.78 -19.43 -15.16
C GLU A 330 -14.00 -18.97 -14.36
#